data_a904f1d97afe61bedd74b26f476aa72c
#
_entry.id   a904f1d97afe61bedd74b26f476aa72c
#
_cell.length_a   1.000
_cell.length_b   1.000
_cell.length_c   1.000
_cell.angle_alpha   90.00
_cell.angle_beta   90.00
_cell.angle_gamma   90.00
#
_symmetry.space_group_name_H-M   'P 1'
#
loop_
_entity.id
_entity.type
_entity.pdbx_description
1 polymer ?
#
loop_
_entity_poly.entity_id
_entity_poly.type
_entity_poly.pdbx_seq_one_letter_code
_entity_poly.pdbx_strand_id
1 'polypeptide(L)'
;GIEYEEASDKLYNGGYKVYTTCDVDMQLEVEKKYQDYTTFSSSVLTNPPQSAFIAMDYNGNILAVAGAVGEKSGANVFNYATMAKRQPGSCIKPLTVYSYGIEHDLISWSDIYINDPIEIEDENDPMNTRKWPTNYSTVNSETGWDSQGYFIYQALERSLNTVPAQLVQ
;
A
#
# COMPACT_ATOMS: atom_id res chain seq x y z
N GLY A 1 4.96 19.59 -29.68
CA GLY A 1 4.02 18.51 -29.44
C GLY A 1 2.76 18.76 -30.27
N ILE A 2 1.90 17.75 -30.45
CA ILE A 2 0.60 17.89 -31.10
C ILE A 2 -0.44 18.25 -30.03
N GLU A 3 -1.48 18.98 -30.43
CA GLU A 3 -2.60 19.32 -29.57
C GLU A 3 -3.40 18.07 -29.20
N TYR A 4 -4.10 18.11 -28.03
CA TYR A 4 -4.85 16.97 -27.51
C TYR A 4 -5.89 16.43 -28.51
N GLU A 5 -6.64 17.32 -29.17
CA GLU A 5 -7.66 16.93 -30.16
C GLU A 5 -7.05 16.22 -31.37
N GLU A 6 -5.92 16.73 -31.89
CA GLU A 6 -5.20 16.10 -32.99
C GLU A 6 -4.62 14.74 -32.57
N ALA A 7 -4.11 14.61 -31.33
CA ALA A 7 -3.60 13.36 -30.81
C ALA A 7 -4.74 12.32 -30.65
N SER A 8 -5.88 12.75 -30.16
CA SER A 8 -7.08 11.93 -29.99
C SER A 8 -7.60 11.42 -31.33
N ASP A 9 -7.73 12.32 -32.32
CA ASP A 9 -8.17 11.94 -33.67
C ASP A 9 -7.21 10.94 -34.31
N LYS A 10 -5.91 11.17 -34.25
CA LYS A 10 -4.91 10.22 -34.73
C LYS A 10 -5.02 8.86 -34.04
N LEU A 11 -5.23 8.84 -32.73
CA LEU A 11 -5.33 7.58 -31.97
C LEU A 11 -6.56 6.77 -32.39
N TYR A 12 -7.73 7.41 -32.47
CA TYR A 12 -8.99 6.71 -32.77
C TYR A 12 -9.19 6.40 -34.24
N ASN A 13 -8.70 7.26 -35.14
CA ASN A 13 -8.93 7.16 -36.58
C ASN A 13 -7.68 6.75 -37.39
N GLY A 14 -6.51 6.67 -36.74
CA GLY A 14 -5.24 6.37 -37.39
C GLY A 14 -4.96 4.90 -37.69
N GLY A 15 -5.89 3.99 -37.38
CA GLY A 15 -5.76 2.55 -37.66
C GLY A 15 -4.72 1.84 -36.81
N TYR A 16 -4.35 2.40 -35.66
CA TYR A 16 -3.37 1.81 -34.76
C TYR A 16 -3.88 0.51 -34.10
N LYS A 17 -2.97 -0.42 -33.89
CA LYS A 17 -3.21 -1.60 -33.05
C LYS A 17 -2.48 -1.40 -31.73
N VAL A 18 -3.22 -1.42 -30.63
CA VAL A 18 -2.68 -1.26 -29.28
C VAL A 18 -2.56 -2.63 -28.62
N TYR A 19 -1.34 -3.03 -28.29
CA TYR A 19 -1.06 -4.24 -27.53
C TYR A 19 -0.84 -3.86 -26.08
N THR A 20 -1.58 -4.50 -25.19
CA THR A 20 -1.51 -4.25 -23.75
C THR A 20 -0.98 -5.48 -23.03
N THR A 21 -0.58 -5.33 -21.78
CA THR A 21 -0.18 -6.42 -20.88
C THR A 21 -1.36 -7.04 -20.14
N CYS A 22 -2.59 -6.60 -20.43
CA CYS A 22 -3.80 -7.07 -19.76
C CYS A 22 -4.00 -8.57 -19.98
N ASP A 23 -4.10 -9.32 -18.88
CA ASP A 23 -4.61 -10.68 -18.86
C ASP A 23 -6.14 -10.60 -18.82
N VAL A 24 -6.78 -10.95 -19.93
CA VAL A 24 -8.22 -10.77 -20.10
C VAL A 24 -9.02 -11.65 -19.14
N ASP A 25 -8.58 -12.87 -18.89
CA ASP A 25 -9.29 -13.78 -17.98
C ASP A 25 -9.19 -13.28 -16.54
N MET A 26 -8.01 -12.86 -16.11
CA MET A 26 -7.81 -12.24 -14.81
C MET A 26 -8.63 -10.94 -14.66
N GLN A 27 -8.63 -10.08 -15.69
CA GLN A 27 -9.39 -8.83 -15.67
C GLN A 27 -10.90 -9.08 -15.50
N LEU A 28 -11.45 -10.05 -16.22
CA LEU A 28 -12.87 -10.40 -16.12
C LEU A 28 -13.25 -10.92 -14.73
N GLU A 29 -12.40 -11.75 -14.12
CA GLU A 29 -12.63 -12.24 -12.75
C GLU A 29 -12.56 -11.11 -11.71
N VAL A 30 -11.59 -10.20 -11.85
CA VAL A 30 -11.46 -9.02 -10.99
C VAL A 30 -12.69 -8.12 -11.12
N GLU A 31 -13.13 -7.81 -12.33
CA GLU A 31 -14.31 -6.98 -12.57
C GLU A 31 -15.56 -7.59 -11.96
N LYS A 32 -15.79 -8.88 -12.17
CA LYS A 32 -16.92 -9.60 -11.58
C LYS A 32 -16.99 -9.47 -10.06
N LYS A 33 -15.83 -9.61 -9.38
CA LYS A 33 -15.76 -9.47 -7.93
C LYS A 33 -15.96 -8.02 -7.48
N TYR A 34 -15.46 -7.05 -8.23
CA TYR A 34 -15.55 -5.64 -7.90
C TYR A 34 -16.91 -5.00 -8.23
N GLN A 35 -17.72 -5.63 -9.07
CA GLN A 35 -19.11 -5.21 -9.31
C GLN A 35 -20.03 -5.50 -8.12
N ASP A 36 -19.73 -6.53 -7.34
CA ASP A 36 -20.53 -6.95 -6.20
C ASP A 36 -20.04 -6.34 -4.89
N TYR A 37 -20.76 -5.34 -4.38
CA TYR A 37 -20.49 -4.72 -3.08
C TYR A 37 -20.50 -5.71 -1.91
N THR A 38 -21.26 -6.80 -2.00
CA THR A 38 -21.38 -7.77 -0.92
C THR A 38 -20.07 -8.51 -0.68
N THR A 39 -19.19 -8.58 -1.68
CA THR A 39 -17.86 -9.16 -1.57
C THR A 39 -16.99 -8.39 -0.55
N PHE A 40 -17.20 -7.08 -0.40
CA PHE A 40 -16.36 -6.20 0.41
C PHE A 40 -17.01 -5.70 1.69
N SER A 41 -18.32 -5.84 1.84
CA SER A 41 -19.07 -5.39 3.01
C SER A 41 -20.32 -6.24 3.22
N SER A 42 -20.44 -6.82 4.42
CA SER A 42 -21.62 -7.56 4.84
C SER A 42 -22.76 -6.65 5.31
N SER A 43 -22.53 -5.35 5.44
CA SER A 43 -23.53 -4.37 5.88
C SER A 43 -23.93 -3.45 4.73
N VAL A 44 -25.24 -3.19 4.62
CA VAL A 44 -25.78 -2.16 3.73
C VAL A 44 -25.40 -0.80 4.33
N LEU A 45 -24.22 -0.31 3.99
CA LEU A 45 -23.80 1.03 4.38
C LEU A 45 -24.38 2.03 3.40
N THR A 46 -24.89 3.15 3.92
CA THR A 46 -25.39 4.27 3.10
C THR A 46 -24.27 4.87 2.23
N ASN A 47 -23.03 4.67 2.65
CA ASN A 47 -21.83 5.07 1.90
C ASN A 47 -20.75 3.99 2.07
N PRO A 48 -20.74 2.94 1.23
CA PRO A 48 -19.79 1.84 1.35
C PRO A 48 -18.37 2.32 1.08
N PRO A 49 -17.37 1.76 1.79
CA PRO A 49 -15.97 2.07 1.55
C PRO A 49 -15.58 1.70 0.12
N GLN A 50 -14.78 2.54 -0.51
CA GLN A 50 -14.20 2.27 -1.82
C GLN A 50 -12.93 1.42 -1.67
N SER A 51 -12.69 0.59 -2.67
CA SER A 51 -11.49 -0.22 -2.81
C SER A 51 -11.03 -0.18 -4.26
N ALA A 52 -9.75 -0.43 -4.46
CA ALA A 52 -9.15 -0.59 -5.77
C ALA A 52 -8.13 -1.72 -5.74
N PHE A 53 -7.83 -2.28 -6.91
CA PHE A 53 -6.95 -3.42 -7.04
C PHE A 53 -6.08 -3.30 -8.29
N ILE A 54 -4.82 -3.68 -8.18
CA ILE A 54 -3.89 -3.84 -9.31
C ILE A 54 -3.19 -5.19 -9.15
N ALA A 55 -3.21 -5.99 -10.21
CA ALA A 55 -2.34 -7.16 -10.35
C ALA A 55 -1.17 -6.81 -11.28
N MET A 56 0.03 -7.15 -10.84
CA MET A 56 1.27 -6.89 -11.57
C MET A 56 2.15 -8.14 -11.58
N ASP A 57 2.87 -8.36 -12.68
CA ASP A 57 3.93 -9.37 -12.71
C ASP A 57 5.24 -8.81 -12.12
N TYR A 58 6.27 -9.68 -12.00
CA TYR A 58 7.59 -9.30 -11.49
C TYR A 58 8.38 -8.37 -12.41
N ASN A 59 7.93 -8.16 -13.65
CA ASN A 59 8.53 -7.23 -14.60
C ASN A 59 7.88 -5.84 -14.55
N GLY A 60 6.86 -5.66 -13.69
CA GLY A 60 6.10 -4.43 -13.56
C GLY A 60 4.97 -4.27 -14.57
N ASN A 61 4.61 -5.32 -15.33
CA ASN A 61 3.47 -5.28 -16.23
C ASN A 61 2.16 -5.36 -15.45
N ILE A 62 1.24 -4.46 -15.71
CA ILE A 62 -0.10 -4.51 -15.12
C ILE A 62 -0.93 -5.52 -15.90
N LEU A 63 -1.39 -6.56 -15.21
CA LEU A 63 -2.18 -7.65 -15.76
C LEU A 63 -3.69 -7.42 -15.61
N ALA A 64 -4.10 -6.84 -14.48
CA ALA A 64 -5.51 -6.50 -14.22
C ALA A 64 -5.60 -5.29 -13.29
N VAL A 65 -6.71 -4.53 -13.42
CA VAL A 65 -6.98 -3.38 -12.57
C VAL A 65 -8.48 -3.22 -12.31
N ALA A 66 -8.84 -2.96 -11.05
CA ALA A 66 -10.16 -2.47 -10.68
C ALA A 66 -10.03 -1.11 -10.00
N GLY A 67 -10.65 -0.09 -10.53
CA GLY A 67 -10.51 1.29 -10.06
C GLY A 67 -11.50 1.69 -8.98
N ALA A 68 -12.56 0.94 -8.75
CA ALA A 68 -13.58 1.19 -7.74
C ALA A 68 -14.47 -0.03 -7.55
N VAL A 69 -15.15 -0.10 -6.41
CA VAL A 69 -16.20 -1.10 -6.12
C VAL A 69 -17.54 -0.63 -6.69
N GLY A 70 -18.35 -1.57 -7.18
CA GLY A 70 -19.69 -1.34 -7.70
C GLY A 70 -19.75 -1.10 -9.20
N GLU A 71 -20.97 -0.95 -9.69
CA GLU A 71 -21.23 -0.72 -11.11
C GLU A 71 -20.71 0.66 -11.55
N LYS A 72 -20.05 0.69 -12.68
CA LYS A 72 -19.50 1.93 -13.27
C LYS A 72 -20.51 2.53 -14.24
N SER A 73 -21.04 3.68 -13.91
CA SER A 73 -22.14 4.32 -14.64
C SER A 73 -21.72 5.29 -15.76
N GLY A 74 -20.44 5.38 -16.09
CA GLY A 74 -19.97 6.33 -17.11
C GLY A 74 -18.54 6.11 -17.57
N ALA A 75 -18.15 6.85 -18.63
CA ALA A 75 -16.77 6.97 -19.04
C ALA A 75 -16.01 7.96 -18.14
N ASN A 76 -14.69 7.79 -18.03
CA ASN A 76 -13.81 8.67 -17.25
C ASN A 76 -14.16 8.80 -15.75
N VAL A 77 -14.73 7.76 -15.15
CA VAL A 77 -14.93 7.72 -13.70
C VAL A 77 -13.61 7.70 -12.96
N PHE A 78 -13.60 8.24 -11.73
CA PHE A 78 -12.39 8.28 -10.91
C PHE A 78 -11.86 6.87 -10.62
N ASN A 79 -10.61 6.65 -10.96
CA ASN A 79 -9.93 5.37 -10.76
C ASN A 79 -9.06 5.43 -9.49
N TYR A 80 -9.54 4.82 -8.40
CA TYR A 80 -8.83 4.82 -7.13
C TYR A 80 -7.48 4.09 -7.19
N ALA A 81 -7.30 3.14 -8.12
CA ALA A 81 -6.04 2.42 -8.25
C ALA A 81 -4.90 3.30 -8.80
N THR A 82 -5.22 4.24 -9.70
CA THR A 82 -4.22 5.03 -10.43
C THR A 82 -4.26 6.53 -10.12
N MET A 83 -5.37 7.03 -9.59
CA MET A 83 -5.58 8.47 -9.39
C MET A 83 -5.65 8.86 -7.90
N ALA A 84 -6.01 7.94 -7.00
CA ALA A 84 -6.09 8.24 -5.58
C ALA A 84 -4.69 8.43 -4.97
N LYS A 85 -4.55 9.50 -4.18
CA LYS A 85 -3.36 9.73 -3.37
C LYS A 85 -3.71 9.47 -1.92
N ARG A 86 -3.12 8.45 -1.33
CA ARG A 86 -3.34 8.03 0.06
C ARG A 86 -2.02 7.75 0.74
N GLN A 87 -1.98 7.92 2.04
CA GLN A 87 -0.85 7.46 2.85
C GLN A 87 -0.81 5.93 2.82
N PRO A 88 0.35 5.33 2.52
CA PRO A 88 0.49 3.87 2.43
C PRO A 88 0.43 3.19 3.80
N GLY A 89 0.62 3.93 4.89
CA GLY A 89 0.73 3.36 6.22
C GLY A 89 1.88 2.36 6.30
N SER A 90 1.71 1.28 7.05
CA SER A 90 2.75 0.26 7.24
C SER A 90 3.10 -0.53 5.98
N CYS A 91 2.32 -0.44 4.91
CA CYS A 91 2.66 -1.08 3.64
C CYS A 91 3.94 -0.51 3.00
N ILE A 92 4.38 0.67 3.45
CA ILE A 92 5.64 1.26 2.97
C ILE A 92 6.89 0.61 3.59
N LYS A 93 6.79 -0.01 4.77
CA LYS A 93 7.93 -0.56 5.52
C LYS A 93 8.78 -1.56 4.71
N PRO A 94 8.19 -2.56 4.02
CA PRO A 94 8.95 -3.46 3.17
C PRO A 94 9.75 -2.75 2.09
N LEU A 95 9.16 -1.69 1.50
CA LEU A 95 9.73 -1.00 0.33
C LEU A 95 10.81 0.02 0.69
N THR A 96 10.81 0.54 1.90
CA THR A 96 11.75 1.61 2.30
C THR A 96 12.79 1.14 3.30
N VAL A 97 12.37 0.67 4.47
CA VAL A 97 13.29 0.36 5.55
C VAL A 97 13.92 -1.01 5.36
N TYR A 98 13.10 -2.05 5.20
CA TYR A 98 13.60 -3.42 5.17
C TYR A 98 14.33 -3.76 3.88
N SER A 99 13.78 -3.39 2.71
CA SER A 99 14.46 -3.66 1.44
C SER A 99 15.78 -2.90 1.33
N TYR A 100 15.80 -1.64 1.75
CA TYR A 100 17.02 -0.84 1.78
C TYR A 100 18.07 -1.46 2.70
N GLY A 101 17.69 -1.83 3.93
CA GLY A 101 18.60 -2.43 4.90
C GLY A 101 19.20 -3.76 4.42
N ILE A 102 18.40 -4.61 3.76
CA ILE A 102 18.85 -5.89 3.19
C ILE A 102 19.74 -5.67 1.96
N GLU A 103 19.35 -4.80 1.04
CA GLU A 103 20.11 -4.52 -0.19
C GLU A 103 21.51 -3.96 0.11
N HIS A 104 21.66 -3.23 1.20
CA HIS A 104 22.93 -2.64 1.63
C HIS A 104 23.66 -3.45 2.70
N ASP A 105 23.27 -4.69 2.95
CA ASP A 105 23.87 -5.59 3.96
C ASP A 105 23.92 -4.98 5.39
N LEU A 106 22.99 -4.07 5.70
CA LEU A 106 22.88 -3.45 7.01
C LEU A 106 22.11 -4.33 8.00
N ILE A 107 21.21 -5.15 7.47
CA ILE A 107 20.41 -6.13 8.22
C ILE A 107 20.23 -7.42 7.44
N SER A 108 19.97 -8.50 8.16
CA SER A 108 19.54 -9.78 7.61
C SER A 108 18.19 -10.20 8.21
N TRP A 109 17.50 -11.15 7.58
CA TRP A 109 16.23 -11.67 8.10
C TRP A 109 16.35 -12.32 9.48
N SER A 110 17.55 -12.77 9.85
CA SER A 110 17.87 -13.42 11.13
C SER A 110 18.37 -12.47 12.22
N ASP A 111 18.51 -11.19 11.95
CA ASP A 111 18.88 -10.22 12.98
C ASP A 111 17.72 -9.99 13.93
N ILE A 112 18.07 -9.76 15.21
CA ILE A 112 17.09 -9.60 16.28
C ILE A 112 17.12 -8.16 16.79
N TYR A 113 15.95 -7.56 16.85
CA TYR A 113 15.73 -6.24 17.45
C TYR A 113 14.74 -6.35 18.61
N ILE A 114 14.97 -5.55 19.63
CA ILE A 114 14.09 -5.51 20.80
C ILE A 114 12.90 -4.62 20.49
N ASN A 115 11.71 -5.08 20.86
CA ASN A 115 10.48 -4.29 20.68
C ASN A 115 10.34 -3.21 21.75
N ASP A 116 11.30 -2.28 21.75
CA ASP A 116 11.31 -1.10 22.61
C ASP A 116 11.29 0.18 21.79
N PRO A 117 10.71 1.26 22.32
CA PRO A 117 10.70 2.56 21.66
C PRO A 117 12.11 3.17 21.66
N ILE A 118 12.33 4.07 20.72
CA ILE A 118 13.44 5.02 20.77
C ILE A 118 13.00 6.29 21.48
N GLU A 119 13.98 7.10 21.92
CA GLU A 119 13.72 8.44 22.44
C GLU A 119 13.89 9.48 21.33
N ILE A 120 12.90 10.34 21.17
CA ILE A 120 12.94 11.46 20.24
C ILE A 120 12.64 12.76 20.98
N GLU A 121 13.01 13.90 20.42
CA GLU A 121 12.62 15.20 20.95
C GLU A 121 11.11 15.32 21.04
N ASP A 122 10.60 15.91 22.13
CA ASP A 122 9.18 16.18 22.25
C ASP A 122 8.83 17.45 21.47
N GLU A 123 7.96 17.34 20.49
CA GLU A 123 7.53 18.47 19.65
C GLU A 123 6.86 19.60 20.45
N ASN A 124 6.30 19.27 21.63
CA ASN A 124 5.62 20.24 22.51
C ASN A 124 6.53 20.81 23.59
N ASP A 125 7.64 20.15 23.87
CA ASP A 125 8.65 20.57 24.86
C ASP A 125 10.05 20.17 24.40
N PRO A 126 10.76 21.02 23.62
CA PRO A 126 12.09 20.70 23.07
C PRO A 126 13.19 20.45 24.12
N MET A 127 12.91 20.71 25.39
CA MET A 127 13.83 20.43 26.50
C MET A 127 13.70 19.01 27.03
N ASN A 128 12.68 18.28 26.57
CA ASN A 128 12.39 16.91 26.98
C ASN A 128 12.36 15.95 25.80
N THR A 129 12.53 14.68 26.08
CA THR A 129 12.37 13.58 25.12
C THR A 129 11.09 12.82 25.40
N ARG A 130 10.55 12.19 24.36
CA ARG A 130 9.43 11.25 24.48
C ARG A 130 9.78 9.91 23.83
N LYS A 131 9.20 8.85 24.36
CA LYS A 131 9.31 7.51 23.77
C LYS A 131 8.44 7.37 22.53
N TRP A 132 9.02 6.88 21.42
CA TRP A 132 8.36 6.74 20.14
C TRP A 132 8.98 5.55 19.36
N PRO A 133 8.25 4.90 18.46
CA PRO A 133 6.81 4.97 18.23
C PRO A 133 6.03 3.98 19.12
N THR A 134 4.70 4.12 19.15
CA THR A 134 3.82 3.05 19.63
C THR A 134 3.56 2.04 18.53
N ASN A 135 3.35 0.77 18.90
CA ASN A 135 2.85 -0.25 18.02
C ASN A 135 1.32 -0.28 18.02
N TYR A 136 0.72 -0.93 17.01
CA TYR A 136 -0.68 -1.28 17.07
C TYR A 136 -0.87 -2.34 18.15
N SER A 137 -1.61 -1.99 19.20
CA SER A 137 -1.88 -2.91 20.31
C SER A 137 -3.23 -3.59 20.12
N THR A 138 -3.22 -4.91 20.18
CA THR A 138 -4.46 -5.71 20.11
C THR A 138 -4.99 -6.14 21.48
N VAL A 139 -4.17 -6.12 22.53
CA VAL A 139 -4.57 -6.60 23.87
C VAL A 139 -3.73 -5.95 24.98
N ASN A 140 -4.38 -5.25 25.90
CA ASN A 140 -3.89 -4.85 27.22
C ASN A 140 -2.64 -3.96 27.34
N SER A 141 -2.12 -3.40 26.25
CA SER A 141 -1.01 -2.46 26.31
C SER A 141 -1.31 -1.25 25.42
N GLU A 142 -1.28 -0.05 25.99
CA GLU A 142 -1.51 1.18 25.25
C GLU A 142 -0.41 1.47 24.20
N THR A 143 0.78 0.89 24.39
CA THR A 143 1.97 1.17 23.57
C THR A 143 2.36 0.03 22.65
N GLY A 144 1.97 -1.21 22.98
CA GLY A 144 2.38 -2.42 22.27
C GLY A 144 3.86 -2.78 22.42
N TRP A 145 4.57 -2.17 23.37
CA TRP A 145 5.95 -2.52 23.72
C TRP A 145 5.97 -3.73 24.69
N ASP A 146 6.88 -4.66 24.49
CA ASP A 146 6.96 -5.87 25.31
C ASP A 146 8.42 -6.26 25.68
N SER A 147 9.40 -5.47 25.23
CA SER A 147 10.83 -5.70 25.45
C SER A 147 11.32 -7.09 25.02
N GLN A 148 10.60 -7.73 24.07
CA GLN A 148 10.98 -9.00 23.49
C GLN A 148 11.86 -8.82 22.27
N GLY A 149 12.75 -9.78 22.02
CA GLY A 149 13.51 -9.83 20.77
C GLY A 149 12.71 -10.45 19.65
N TYR A 150 12.67 -9.78 18.49
CA TYR A 150 12.03 -10.26 17.27
C TYR A 150 13.04 -10.31 16.13
N PHE A 151 13.05 -11.41 15.40
CA PHE A 151 13.73 -11.45 14.10
C PHE A 151 13.13 -10.42 13.15
N ILE A 152 13.91 -9.92 12.20
CA ILE A 152 13.45 -8.94 11.21
C ILE A 152 12.17 -9.41 10.48
N TYR A 153 12.11 -10.68 10.07
CA TYR A 153 10.89 -11.21 9.42
C TYR A 153 9.68 -11.22 10.36
N GLN A 154 9.86 -11.48 11.65
CA GLN A 154 8.78 -11.46 12.64
C GLN A 154 8.31 -10.03 12.94
N ALA A 155 9.24 -9.08 12.99
CA ALA A 155 8.94 -7.67 13.17
C ALA A 155 8.10 -7.13 12.00
N LEU A 156 8.43 -7.56 10.78
CA LEU A 156 7.67 -7.22 9.58
C LEU A 156 6.28 -7.87 9.58
N GLU A 157 6.18 -9.18 9.87
CA GLU A 157 4.93 -9.93 9.96
C GLU A 157 3.94 -9.28 10.96
N ARG A 158 4.46 -8.88 12.12
CA ARG A 158 3.69 -8.21 13.18
C ARG A 158 3.49 -6.71 12.95
N SER A 159 4.10 -6.19 11.90
CA SER A 159 4.08 -4.77 11.57
C SER A 159 4.53 -3.87 12.73
N LEU A 160 5.52 -4.29 13.51
CA LEU A 160 6.06 -3.49 14.60
C LEU A 160 6.57 -2.15 14.06
N ASN A 161 6.30 -1.08 14.78
CA ASN A 161 6.78 0.27 14.44
C ASN A 161 8.14 0.55 15.08
N THR A 162 8.43 -0.05 16.22
CA THR A 162 9.66 0.13 16.99
C THR A 162 10.90 -0.29 16.21
N VAL A 163 10.85 -1.45 15.54
CA VAL A 163 12.00 -1.98 14.80
C VAL A 163 12.37 -1.10 13.59
N PRO A 164 11.45 -0.70 12.68
CA PRO A 164 11.79 0.27 11.64
C PRO A 164 12.32 1.60 12.17
N ALA A 165 11.82 2.07 13.31
CA ALA A 165 12.30 3.31 13.92
C ALA A 165 13.77 3.19 14.37
N GLN A 166 14.16 2.05 14.96
CA GLN A 166 15.53 1.76 15.34
C GLN A 166 16.45 1.62 14.12
N LEU A 167 15.94 1.11 12.99
CA LEU A 167 16.73 0.90 11.77
C LEU A 167 17.03 2.20 11.01
N VAL A 168 16.27 3.27 11.22
CA VAL A 168 16.46 4.57 10.52
C VAL A 168 17.15 5.61 11.39
N GLN A 169 17.55 5.27 12.61
CA GLN A 169 18.29 6.10 13.54
C GLN A 169 19.81 6.01 13.29
#